data_cf6078b7828ff29b650e499c58ef813a
#
_entry.id   cf6078b7828ff29b650e499c58ef813a
#
_cell.length_a   1.000
_cell.length_b   1.000
_cell.length_c   1.000
_cell.angle_alpha   90.00
_cell.angle_beta   90.00
_cell.angle_gamma   90.00
#
_symmetry.space_group_name_H-M   'P 1'
#
loop_
_entity.id
_entity.type
_entity.pdbx_description
1 polymer ?
#
loop_
_entity_poly.entity_id
_entity_poly.type
_entity_poly.pdbx_seq_one_letter_code
_entity_poly.pdbx_strand_id
1 'polypeptide(L)'
;MKTMDKKVFNEQNVFGLGQPNDAFAQYFTGNSYLNGLTNPKECGLALANVTFEPGCRNNWHIHHATSGGGQILICTAGEGWYQEEGKDPVELKPGVVVVIPPEVKHWHGAKKDSWFSHIAFEAPGENTSNEWCEPVDDETYLAL
;
A
#
# COMPACT_ATOMS: atom_id res chain seq x y z
N MET A 1 -20.07 11.16 1.40
CA MET A 1 -19.56 10.12 2.33
C MET A 1 -18.77 10.77 3.45
N LYS A 2 -18.88 10.27 4.66
CA LYS A 2 -18.27 10.85 5.83
C LYS A 2 -16.82 10.37 5.95
N THR A 3 -15.87 11.30 6.09
CA THR A 3 -14.47 10.94 6.35
C THR A 3 -14.35 10.16 7.64
N MET A 4 -13.60 9.08 7.64
CA MET A 4 -13.36 8.28 8.83
C MET A 4 -12.69 9.13 9.91
N ASP A 5 -13.20 9.08 11.11
CA ASP A 5 -12.62 9.79 12.25
C ASP A 5 -11.22 9.26 12.56
N LYS A 6 -10.25 10.17 12.67
CA LYS A 6 -8.85 9.81 12.90
C LYS A 6 -8.66 9.02 14.21
N LYS A 7 -9.44 9.35 15.24
CA LYS A 7 -9.36 8.64 16.51
C LYS A 7 -9.79 7.19 16.36
N VAL A 8 -10.91 6.95 15.65
CA VAL A 8 -11.40 5.59 15.38
C VAL A 8 -10.39 4.82 14.53
N PHE A 9 -9.81 5.48 13.51
CA PHE A 9 -8.78 4.87 12.70
C PHE A 9 -7.57 4.45 13.54
N ASN A 10 -7.09 5.34 14.42
CA ASN A 10 -5.93 5.05 15.26
C ASN A 10 -6.18 3.86 16.19
N GLU A 11 -7.40 3.68 16.65
CA GLU A 11 -7.79 2.52 17.46
C GLU A 11 -7.76 1.22 16.64
N GLN A 12 -8.17 1.27 15.37
CA GLN A 12 -8.11 0.14 14.45
C GLN A 12 -6.67 -0.19 14.02
N ASN A 13 -5.83 0.83 13.91
CA ASN A 13 -4.46 0.70 13.41
C ASN A 13 -3.53 0.17 14.50
N VAL A 14 -3.76 -1.08 14.88
CA VAL A 14 -3.10 -1.73 16.03
C VAL A 14 -1.59 -1.83 15.90
N PHE A 15 -1.05 -1.83 14.69
CA PHE A 15 0.40 -1.87 14.45
C PHE A 15 1.07 -0.50 14.51
N GLY A 16 0.28 0.57 14.56
CA GLY A 16 0.78 1.92 14.76
C GLY A 16 1.25 2.63 13.50
N LEU A 17 1.32 3.95 13.62
CA LEU A 17 1.62 4.86 12.51
C LEU A 17 3.10 4.77 12.08
N GLY A 18 4.00 4.67 13.04
CA GLY A 18 5.44 4.72 12.76
C GLY A 18 5.91 6.13 12.43
N GLN A 19 6.82 6.24 11.47
CA GLN A 19 7.46 7.49 11.08
C GLN A 19 6.97 7.95 9.70
N PRO A 20 7.05 9.26 9.39
CA PRO A 20 6.80 9.72 8.03
C PRO A 20 7.61 8.91 7.02
N ASN A 21 6.98 8.55 5.91
CA ASN A 21 7.60 7.73 4.87
C ASN A 21 8.48 8.57 3.95
N ASP A 22 9.55 9.15 4.49
CA ASP A 22 10.41 10.07 3.74
C ASP A 22 11.22 9.36 2.66
N ALA A 23 11.61 8.11 2.92
CA ALA A 23 12.44 7.34 1.99
C ALA A 23 11.76 7.11 0.63
N PHE A 24 10.45 6.96 0.60
CA PHE A 24 9.68 6.69 -0.61
C PHE A 24 8.70 7.81 -0.97
N ALA A 25 8.78 8.95 -0.29
CA ALA A 25 7.82 10.06 -0.48
C ALA A 25 7.70 10.52 -1.93
N GLN A 26 8.79 10.48 -2.70
CA GLN A 26 8.79 10.86 -4.12
C GLN A 26 7.87 9.97 -4.99
N TYR A 27 7.52 8.79 -4.51
CA TYR A 27 6.67 7.82 -5.22
C TYR A 27 5.23 7.80 -4.72
N PHE A 28 4.86 8.77 -3.89
CA PHE A 28 3.52 8.88 -3.32
C PHE A 28 2.94 10.26 -3.61
N THR A 29 1.64 10.32 -3.83
CA THR A 29 0.84 11.54 -3.79
C THR A 29 0.19 11.61 -2.43
N GLY A 30 0.41 12.70 -1.68
CA GLY A 30 -0.08 12.84 -0.31
C GLY A 30 0.90 12.30 0.72
N ASN A 31 0.44 12.24 1.97
CA ASN A 31 1.28 11.86 3.10
C ASN A 31 1.06 10.41 3.52
N SER A 32 2.15 9.72 3.76
CA SER A 32 2.14 8.33 4.23
C SER A 32 3.14 8.12 5.35
N TYR A 33 2.98 7.00 6.05
CA TYR A 33 3.79 6.66 7.22
C TYR A 33 4.20 5.19 7.13
N LEU A 34 5.36 4.89 7.66
CA LEU A 34 5.94 3.55 7.59
C LEU A 34 6.36 3.08 8.98
N ASN A 35 5.91 1.91 9.36
CA ASN A 35 6.31 1.27 10.61
C ASN A 35 6.81 -0.15 10.33
N GLY A 36 8.12 -0.36 10.40
CA GLY A 36 8.71 -1.68 10.23
C GLY A 36 8.35 -2.60 11.39
N LEU A 37 7.86 -3.79 11.08
CA LEU A 37 7.40 -4.75 12.06
C LEU A 37 8.39 -5.89 12.29
N THR A 38 9.26 -6.18 11.32
CA THR A 38 10.25 -7.24 11.40
C THR A 38 11.62 -6.74 11.01
N ASN A 39 12.64 -7.45 11.49
CA ASN A 39 14.01 -7.22 11.06
C ASN A 39 14.36 -8.25 9.98
N PRO A 40 14.54 -7.85 8.71
CA PRO A 40 14.83 -8.78 7.62
C PRO A 40 16.15 -9.53 7.81
N LYS A 41 17.08 -8.99 8.59
CA LYS A 41 18.34 -9.70 8.92
C LYS A 41 18.10 -10.90 9.83
N GLU A 42 17.04 -10.88 10.62
CA GLU A 42 16.70 -11.98 11.53
C GLU A 42 15.85 -13.05 10.87
N CYS A 43 14.80 -12.63 10.13
CA CYS A 43 13.80 -13.55 9.61
C CYS A 43 13.71 -13.62 8.09
N GLY A 44 14.48 -12.82 7.36
CA GLY A 44 14.47 -12.79 5.90
C GLY A 44 13.32 -12.03 5.25
N LEU A 45 12.38 -11.47 6.03
CA LEU A 45 11.24 -10.72 5.52
C LEU A 45 11.15 -9.34 6.17
N ALA A 46 10.90 -8.33 5.34
CA ALA A 46 10.65 -6.97 5.78
C ALA A 46 9.14 -6.71 5.74
N LEU A 47 8.46 -6.98 6.86
CA LEU A 47 7.05 -6.62 7.02
C LEU A 47 6.97 -5.19 7.53
N ALA A 48 6.13 -4.37 6.90
CA ALA A 48 5.89 -3.00 7.34
C ALA A 48 4.41 -2.69 7.34
N ASN A 49 3.97 -1.94 8.34
CA ASN A 49 2.64 -1.35 8.34
C ASN A 49 2.74 0.01 7.65
N VAL A 50 2.05 0.16 6.52
CA VAL A 50 2.03 1.39 5.73
C VAL A 50 0.70 2.07 5.97
N THR A 51 0.74 3.33 6.40
CA THR A 51 -0.46 4.13 6.67
C THR A 51 -0.53 5.29 5.69
N PHE A 52 -1.72 5.49 5.13
CA PHE A 52 -2.01 6.51 4.12
C PHE A 52 -3.05 7.48 4.69
N GLU A 53 -2.77 8.79 4.61
CA GLU A 53 -3.79 9.81 4.89
C GLU A 53 -4.88 9.77 3.82
N PRO A 54 -6.08 10.33 4.09
CA PRO A 54 -7.11 10.40 3.06
C PRO A 54 -6.58 11.04 1.78
N GLY A 55 -6.83 10.39 0.64
CA GLY A 55 -6.35 10.86 -0.65
C GLY A 55 -4.94 10.40 -1.04
N CYS A 56 -4.19 9.84 -0.11
CA CYS A 56 -2.83 9.39 -0.38
C CYS A 56 -2.81 8.06 -1.13
N ARG A 57 -1.98 7.98 -2.17
CA ARG A 57 -1.76 6.76 -2.95
C ARG A 57 -0.33 6.73 -3.46
N ASN A 58 0.19 5.52 -3.71
CA ASN A 58 1.48 5.41 -4.37
C ASN A 58 1.34 5.50 -5.89
N ASN A 59 2.47 5.67 -6.56
CA ASN A 59 2.53 5.65 -8.03
C ASN A 59 2.24 4.25 -8.55
N TRP A 60 1.86 4.15 -9.81
CA TRP A 60 1.90 2.90 -10.53
C TRP A 60 3.29 2.28 -10.39
N HIS A 61 3.35 0.98 -10.14
CA HIS A 61 4.64 0.30 -9.98
C HIS A 61 4.52 -1.21 -10.27
N ILE A 62 5.69 -1.83 -10.44
CA ILE A 62 5.79 -3.25 -10.81
C ILE A 62 6.84 -3.90 -9.91
N HIS A 63 6.51 -5.08 -9.40
CA HIS A 63 7.47 -5.93 -8.69
C HIS A 63 7.97 -6.98 -9.67
N HIS A 64 9.20 -6.81 -10.16
CA HIS A 64 9.81 -7.75 -11.11
C HIS A 64 10.44 -8.93 -10.40
N ALA A 65 10.35 -10.10 -11.02
CA ALA A 65 11.04 -11.31 -10.58
C ALA A 65 11.13 -12.30 -11.75
N THR A 66 12.21 -13.10 -11.78
CA THR A 66 12.32 -14.16 -12.78
C THR A 66 11.62 -15.44 -12.34
N SER A 67 11.40 -15.60 -11.03
CA SER A 67 10.68 -16.72 -10.43
C SER A 67 10.14 -16.27 -9.07
N GLY A 68 8.94 -16.68 -8.69
CA GLY A 68 8.28 -16.20 -7.48
C GLY A 68 8.09 -14.69 -7.49
N GLY A 69 8.17 -14.07 -6.32
CA GLY A 69 8.05 -12.62 -6.18
C GLY A 69 6.63 -12.11 -6.11
N GLY A 70 6.49 -10.81 -6.29
CA GLY A 70 5.23 -10.10 -6.09
C GLY A 70 5.15 -9.51 -4.69
N GLN A 71 3.97 -9.02 -4.32
CA GLN A 71 3.76 -8.38 -3.02
C GLN A 71 2.46 -8.86 -2.39
N ILE A 72 2.44 -8.92 -1.08
CA ILE A 72 1.24 -9.26 -0.32
C ILE A 72 0.85 -8.07 0.53
N LEU A 73 -0.45 -7.71 0.49
CA LEU A 73 -1.04 -6.68 1.33
C LEU A 73 -2.05 -7.34 2.27
N ILE A 74 -1.96 -6.99 3.55
CA ILE A 74 -2.93 -7.42 4.57
C ILE A 74 -3.55 -6.14 5.13
N CYS A 75 -4.81 -5.88 4.81
CA CYS A 75 -5.50 -4.66 5.20
C CYS A 75 -5.88 -4.72 6.68
N THR A 76 -5.51 -3.69 7.43
CA THR A 76 -5.62 -3.68 8.90
C THR A 76 -6.56 -2.60 9.43
N ALA A 77 -6.67 -1.44 8.78
CA ALA A 77 -7.50 -0.34 9.27
C ALA A 77 -7.93 0.58 8.14
N GLY A 78 -9.11 1.17 8.28
CA GLY A 78 -9.64 2.13 7.31
C GLY A 78 -10.02 1.50 6.00
N GLU A 79 -10.15 2.33 4.95
CA GLU A 79 -10.57 1.88 3.62
C GLU A 79 -9.65 2.43 2.54
N GLY A 80 -9.35 1.59 1.56
CA GLY A 80 -8.48 1.95 0.46
C GLY A 80 -8.86 1.29 -0.86
N TRP A 81 -7.97 1.45 -1.83
CA TRP A 81 -8.10 0.92 -3.18
C TRP A 81 -6.83 0.16 -3.60
N TYR A 82 -7.03 -0.85 -4.41
CA TYR A 82 -6.00 -1.53 -5.18
C TYR A 82 -6.47 -1.63 -6.61
N GLN A 83 -5.60 -1.34 -7.58
CA GLN A 83 -5.96 -1.44 -8.99
C GLN A 83 -4.79 -1.94 -9.82
N GLU A 84 -5.03 -2.98 -10.62
CA GLU A 84 -4.12 -3.40 -11.68
C GLU A 84 -4.43 -2.63 -12.96
N GLU A 85 -3.41 -2.31 -13.74
CA GLU A 85 -3.57 -1.62 -15.01
C GLU A 85 -4.55 -2.37 -15.93
N GLY A 86 -5.53 -1.64 -16.46
CA GLY A 86 -6.54 -2.21 -17.35
C GLY A 86 -7.67 -2.94 -16.66
N LYS A 87 -7.71 -2.96 -15.34
CA LYS A 87 -8.77 -3.62 -14.56
C LYS A 87 -9.50 -2.63 -13.67
N ASP A 88 -10.67 -3.05 -13.18
CA ASP A 88 -11.44 -2.26 -12.22
C ASP A 88 -10.73 -2.21 -10.87
N PRO A 89 -10.87 -1.10 -10.12
CA PRO A 89 -10.31 -1.02 -8.77
C PRO A 89 -11.00 -1.98 -7.82
N VAL A 90 -10.22 -2.50 -6.87
CA VAL A 90 -10.70 -3.40 -5.82
C VAL A 90 -10.75 -2.62 -4.51
N GLU A 91 -11.87 -2.68 -3.83
CA GLU A 91 -12.04 -2.04 -2.53
C GLU A 91 -11.28 -2.80 -1.45
N LEU A 92 -10.52 -2.07 -0.64
CA LEU A 92 -9.75 -2.63 0.45
C LEU A 92 -10.36 -2.21 1.79
N LYS A 93 -10.64 -3.20 2.63
CA LYS A 93 -11.17 -3.04 3.99
C LYS A 93 -10.39 -3.94 4.95
N PRO A 94 -10.46 -3.70 6.27
CA PRO A 94 -9.80 -4.58 7.23
C PRO A 94 -10.16 -6.04 7.00
N GLY A 95 -9.14 -6.90 6.97
CA GLY A 95 -9.30 -8.33 6.72
C GLY A 95 -9.12 -8.75 5.26
N VAL A 96 -9.10 -7.82 4.31
CA VAL A 96 -8.82 -8.14 2.91
C VAL A 96 -7.34 -8.42 2.75
N VAL A 97 -7.02 -9.53 2.08
CA VAL A 97 -5.65 -9.90 1.71
C VAL A 97 -5.54 -9.86 0.20
N VAL A 98 -4.56 -9.13 -0.31
CA VAL A 98 -4.28 -9.05 -1.74
C VAL A 98 -2.94 -9.72 -2.02
N VAL A 99 -2.95 -10.68 -2.94
CA VAL A 99 -1.71 -11.26 -3.46
C VAL A 99 -1.47 -10.64 -4.84
N ILE A 100 -0.48 -9.77 -4.91
CA ILE A 100 -0.12 -9.07 -6.15
C ILE A 100 0.93 -9.91 -6.87
N PRO A 101 0.62 -10.46 -8.06
CA PRO A 101 1.59 -11.25 -8.80
C PRO A 101 2.79 -10.40 -9.24
N PRO A 102 3.96 -11.02 -9.46
CA PRO A 102 5.08 -10.31 -10.08
C PRO A 102 4.71 -9.87 -11.51
N GLU A 103 5.38 -8.84 -11.99
CA GLU A 103 5.23 -8.28 -13.35
C GLU A 103 3.90 -7.56 -13.59
N VAL A 104 3.07 -7.37 -12.57
CA VAL A 104 1.78 -6.67 -12.69
C VAL A 104 1.95 -5.21 -12.31
N LYS A 105 1.60 -4.32 -13.23
CA LYS A 105 1.58 -2.88 -12.98
C LYS A 105 0.32 -2.53 -12.18
N HIS A 106 0.50 -1.92 -11.02
CA HIS A 106 -0.58 -1.66 -10.07
C HIS A 106 -0.27 -0.45 -9.19
N TRP A 107 -1.27 -0.03 -8.45
CA TRP A 107 -1.12 0.93 -7.35
C TRP A 107 -2.08 0.58 -6.21
N HIS A 108 -1.84 1.12 -5.04
CA HIS A 108 -2.75 1.05 -3.90
C HIS A 108 -2.63 2.31 -3.05
N GLY A 109 -3.65 2.54 -2.23
CA GLY A 109 -3.68 3.72 -1.39
C GLY A 109 -5.01 3.87 -0.67
N ALA A 110 -5.17 4.99 0.04
CA ALA A 110 -6.37 5.33 0.79
C ALA A 110 -7.50 5.76 -0.16
N LYS A 111 -8.74 5.61 0.28
CA LYS A 111 -9.85 6.32 -0.32
C LYS A 111 -9.71 7.82 -0.04
N LYS A 112 -10.34 8.65 -0.86
CA LYS A 112 -10.25 10.11 -0.73
C LYS A 112 -10.80 10.66 0.58
N ASP A 113 -11.66 9.89 1.26
CA ASP A 113 -12.34 10.27 2.49
C ASP A 113 -12.04 9.33 3.66
N SER A 114 -10.98 8.52 3.58
CA SER A 114 -10.61 7.60 4.66
C SER A 114 -9.12 7.51 4.83
N TRP A 115 -8.67 7.44 6.08
CA TRP A 115 -7.36 6.90 6.41
C TRP A 115 -7.35 5.41 6.05
N PHE A 116 -6.18 4.89 5.76
CA PHE A 116 -6.04 3.49 5.38
C PHE A 116 -4.67 2.96 5.82
N SER A 117 -4.63 1.72 6.30
CA SER A 117 -3.36 1.05 6.53
C SER A 117 -3.41 -0.42 6.13
N HIS A 118 -2.26 -0.91 5.68
CA HIS A 118 -2.06 -2.32 5.39
C HIS A 118 -0.64 -2.73 5.77
N ILE A 119 -0.47 -4.00 6.12
CA ILE A 119 0.85 -4.61 6.17
C ILE A 119 1.24 -4.93 4.73
N ALA A 120 2.48 -4.63 4.37
CA ALA A 120 3.05 -4.94 3.07
C ALA A 120 4.34 -5.71 3.23
N PHE A 121 4.53 -6.72 2.39
CA PHE A 121 5.83 -7.40 2.27
C PHE A 121 5.96 -8.03 0.89
N GLU A 122 7.19 -8.15 0.43
CA GLU A 122 7.47 -8.79 -0.84
C GLU A 122 7.52 -10.30 -0.67
N ALA A 123 6.88 -11.03 -1.58
CA ALA A 123 6.97 -12.48 -1.60
C ALA A 123 8.38 -12.90 -2.04
N PRO A 124 8.93 -13.99 -1.48
CA PRO A 124 10.24 -14.46 -1.89
C PRO A 124 10.31 -14.77 -3.38
N GLY A 125 11.39 -14.35 -4.03
CA GLY A 125 11.58 -14.57 -5.45
C GLY A 125 13.02 -14.44 -5.87
N GLU A 126 13.30 -14.74 -7.14
CA GLU A 126 14.63 -14.66 -7.73
C GLU A 126 14.76 -13.43 -8.62
N ASN A 127 15.91 -12.74 -8.53
CA ASN A 127 16.22 -11.53 -9.30
C ASN A 127 15.13 -10.48 -9.16
N THR A 128 14.71 -10.21 -7.92
CA THR A 128 13.63 -9.26 -7.63
C THR A 128 14.12 -7.82 -7.75
N SER A 129 13.26 -6.97 -8.30
CA SER A 129 13.48 -5.52 -8.37
C SER A 129 12.14 -4.81 -8.43
N ASN A 130 12.13 -3.53 -8.07
CA ASN A 130 10.93 -2.71 -8.13
C ASN A 130 11.10 -1.62 -9.18
N GLU A 131 10.08 -1.43 -9.99
CA GLU A 131 10.03 -0.35 -10.97
C GLU A 131 8.92 0.62 -10.59
N TRP A 132 9.29 1.87 -10.33
CA TRP A 132 8.34 2.95 -10.07
C TRP A 132 7.98 3.62 -11.40
N CYS A 133 6.68 3.77 -11.62
CA CYS A 133 6.12 4.34 -12.83
C CYS A 133 5.48 5.69 -12.53
N GLU A 134 4.55 6.11 -13.39
CA GLU A 134 3.88 7.41 -13.26
C GLU A 134 2.95 7.48 -12.05
N PRO A 135 2.68 8.69 -11.53
CA PRO A 135 1.65 8.89 -10.51
C PRO A 135 0.27 8.50 -11.03
N VAL A 136 -0.61 8.12 -10.10
CA VAL A 136 -2.04 7.97 -10.40
C VAL A 136 -2.63 9.37 -10.44
N ASP A 137 -3.10 9.82 -11.59
CA ASP A 137 -3.59 11.18 -11.76
C ASP A 137 -4.89 11.44 -10.96
N ASP A 138 -5.11 12.71 -10.63
CA ASP A 138 -6.26 13.11 -9.81
C ASP A 138 -7.59 12.81 -10.52
N GLU A 139 -7.65 12.97 -11.84
CA GLU A 139 -8.87 12.71 -12.60
C GLU A 139 -9.30 11.25 -12.45
N THR A 140 -8.39 10.33 -12.64
CA THR A 140 -8.64 8.89 -12.46
C THR A 140 -9.00 8.56 -11.02
N TYR A 141 -8.21 9.06 -10.08
CA TYR A 141 -8.35 8.74 -8.67
C TYR A 141 -9.65 9.31 -8.07
N LEU A 142 -9.97 10.57 -8.34
CA LEU A 142 -11.15 11.21 -7.76
C LEU A 142 -12.46 10.69 -8.34
N ALA A 143 -12.42 9.95 -9.44
CA ALA A 143 -13.60 9.30 -10.03
C ALA A 143 -13.99 7.99 -9.29
N LEU A 144 -13.15 7.52 -8.37
CA LEU A 144 -13.41 6.29 -7.61
C LEU A 144 -14.41 6.49 -6.47
#